data_21bae0e134771fc67723c03bdf1fbace
#
_entry.id   21bae0e134771fc67723c03bdf1fbace
#
_cell.length_a   1.000
_cell.length_b   1.000
_cell.length_c   1.000
_cell.angle_alpha   90.00
_cell.angle_beta   90.00
_cell.angle_gamma   90.00
#
_symmetry.space_group_name_H-M   'P 1'
#
loop_
_entity.id
_entity.type
_entity.pdbx_description
1 polymer ?
#
loop_
_entity_poly.entity_id
_entity_poly.type
_entity_poly.pdbx_seq_one_letter_code
_entity_poly.pdbx_strand_id
1 'polypeptide(L)'
;MNIKAKEYFDSLKGKKVAFVGMGVANVPCAEFCAKYGIEVYACDKRDKEYIGEDICDNLEKLGVHFSLGENYLDILPQMDLIFRSHGILPFQNSWIGECIERGQKVTTEMEVFFKFCPSKIIAVTGSNGKTTTTTLISKFLEKQGRKVYLGGNIGKALMPELETITENDIAVVELSSFQLLTMGNMKNTPDVAVVTNIECTHQDHHVNLDEYVDAKRNILIYQNENCKTVLNADCDYSIGNRVYHDMRFDVRGKLAQLSIKHKVDNGCYMNDKGEIIYN
;
A
#
# COMPACT_ATOMS: atom_id res chain seq x y z
N MET A 1 7.46 12.00 -15.11
CA MET A 1 7.58 12.12 -13.63
C MET A 1 7.24 13.55 -13.21
N ASN A 2 6.43 13.72 -12.16
CA ASN A 2 6.16 15.06 -11.61
C ASN A 2 7.40 15.64 -10.90
N ILE A 3 7.43 16.97 -10.74
CA ILE A 3 8.61 17.69 -10.21
C ILE A 3 9.02 17.17 -8.82
N LYS A 4 8.07 16.98 -7.90
CA LYS A 4 8.36 16.53 -6.52
C LYS A 4 8.94 15.11 -6.48
N ALA A 5 8.42 14.20 -7.30
CA ALA A 5 8.97 12.84 -7.40
C ALA A 5 10.39 12.89 -8.00
N LYS A 6 10.59 13.71 -9.04
CA LYS A 6 11.91 13.89 -9.66
C LYS A 6 12.93 14.43 -8.65
N GLU A 7 12.59 15.47 -7.92
CA GLU A 7 13.46 16.05 -6.87
C GLU A 7 13.81 15.01 -5.80
N TYR A 8 12.84 14.20 -5.40
CA TYR A 8 13.08 13.13 -4.44
C TYR A 8 14.08 12.10 -4.96
N PHE A 9 13.88 11.54 -6.15
CA PHE A 9 14.81 10.55 -6.71
C PHE A 9 16.17 11.16 -7.05
N ASP A 10 16.22 12.40 -7.53
CA ASP A 10 17.49 13.12 -7.75
C ASP A 10 18.26 13.30 -6.43
N SER A 11 17.57 13.52 -5.31
CA SER A 11 18.19 13.64 -3.98
C SER A 11 18.77 12.32 -3.45
N LEU A 12 18.43 11.19 -4.06
CA LEU A 12 18.97 9.87 -3.72
C LEU A 12 20.22 9.51 -4.53
N LYS A 13 20.56 10.26 -5.58
CA LYS A 13 21.79 10.04 -6.32
C LYS A 13 23.00 10.29 -5.42
N GLY A 14 23.97 9.37 -5.46
CA GLY A 14 25.13 9.38 -4.57
C GLY A 14 24.86 8.92 -3.13
N LYS A 15 23.65 8.42 -2.86
CA LYS A 15 23.29 7.77 -1.59
C LYS A 15 23.17 6.27 -1.77
N LYS A 16 23.41 5.54 -0.67
CA LYS A 16 23.25 4.10 -0.59
C LYS A 16 21.83 3.75 -0.16
N VAL A 17 21.11 3.05 -1.00
CA VAL A 17 19.70 2.69 -0.79
C VAL A 17 19.56 1.17 -0.71
N ALA A 18 19.11 0.67 0.43
CA ALA A 18 18.83 -0.76 0.61
C ALA A 18 17.36 -1.08 0.34
N PHE A 19 17.12 -2.23 -0.27
CA PHE A 19 15.82 -2.89 -0.37
C PHE A 19 15.85 -4.18 0.43
N VAL A 20 15.15 -4.25 1.54
CA VAL A 20 15.11 -5.40 2.45
C VAL A 20 13.88 -6.24 2.18
N GLY A 21 14.10 -7.51 1.80
CA GLY A 21 13.08 -8.43 1.33
C GLY A 21 12.80 -8.25 -0.16
N MET A 22 13.48 -9.05 -0.99
CA MET A 22 13.41 -9.01 -2.46
C MET A 22 12.20 -9.80 -2.97
N GLY A 23 11.02 -9.27 -2.71
CA GLY A 23 9.74 -9.79 -3.20
C GLY A 23 9.20 -8.98 -4.37
N VAL A 24 7.93 -9.28 -4.74
CA VAL A 24 7.22 -8.74 -5.92
C VAL A 24 7.22 -7.20 -5.97
N ALA A 25 7.18 -6.53 -4.82
CA ALA A 25 7.18 -5.06 -4.76
C ALA A 25 8.59 -4.48 -4.85
N ASN A 26 9.56 -5.03 -4.10
CA ASN A 26 10.89 -4.43 -3.99
C ASN A 26 11.79 -4.70 -5.22
N VAL A 27 11.66 -5.83 -5.90
CA VAL A 27 12.45 -6.13 -7.11
C VAL A 27 12.29 -5.04 -8.18
N PRO A 28 11.08 -4.70 -8.67
CA PRO A 28 10.93 -3.65 -9.68
C PRO A 28 11.29 -2.26 -9.16
N CYS A 29 11.17 -2.01 -7.86
CA CYS A 29 11.59 -0.75 -7.26
C CYS A 29 13.13 -0.61 -7.21
N ALA A 30 13.83 -1.68 -6.88
CA ALA A 30 15.29 -1.74 -6.91
C ALA A 30 15.83 -1.54 -8.34
N GLU A 31 15.21 -2.23 -9.32
CA GLU A 31 15.50 -2.07 -10.74
C GLU A 31 15.31 -0.61 -11.21
N PHE A 32 14.18 -0.01 -10.86
CA PHE A 32 13.89 1.39 -11.18
C PHE A 32 14.93 2.33 -10.58
N CYS A 33 15.27 2.19 -9.30
CA CYS A 33 16.25 3.03 -8.62
C CYS A 33 17.65 2.88 -9.25
N ALA A 34 18.07 1.65 -9.58
CA ALA A 34 19.34 1.41 -10.24
C ALA A 34 19.41 2.06 -11.63
N LYS A 35 18.35 1.91 -12.45
CA LYS A 35 18.24 2.59 -13.76
C LYS A 35 18.23 4.11 -13.62
N TYR A 36 17.72 4.64 -12.50
CA TYR A 36 17.73 6.08 -12.22
C TYR A 36 19.11 6.61 -11.78
N GLY A 37 20.10 5.72 -11.59
CA GLY A 37 21.47 6.06 -11.20
C GLY A 37 21.67 6.19 -9.69
N ILE A 38 20.85 5.49 -8.89
CA ILE A 38 20.98 5.39 -7.44
C ILE A 38 21.80 4.14 -7.10
N GLU A 39 22.69 4.21 -6.11
CA GLU A 39 23.46 3.06 -5.63
C GLU A 39 22.54 2.14 -4.79
N VAL A 40 22.21 0.95 -5.32
CA VAL A 40 21.21 0.06 -4.75
C VAL A 40 21.82 -1.19 -4.15
N TYR A 41 21.32 -1.57 -2.98
CA TYR A 41 21.65 -2.80 -2.25
C TYR A 41 20.40 -3.65 -2.08
N ALA A 42 20.40 -4.86 -2.64
CA ALA A 42 19.35 -5.86 -2.49
C ALA A 42 19.66 -6.78 -1.32
N CYS A 43 18.84 -6.73 -0.28
CA CYS A 43 19.05 -7.47 0.96
C CYS A 43 17.93 -8.49 1.17
N ASP A 44 18.26 -9.79 1.27
CA ASP A 44 17.30 -10.85 1.57
C ASP A 44 17.95 -11.99 2.36
N LYS A 45 17.19 -12.57 3.31
CA LYS A 45 17.64 -13.75 4.07
C LYS A 45 17.78 -15.00 3.21
N ARG A 46 17.18 -15.00 2.04
CA ARG A 46 17.19 -16.08 1.06
C ARG A 46 18.31 -15.84 0.04
N ASP A 47 18.70 -16.87 -0.67
CA ASP A 47 19.71 -16.83 -1.72
C ASP A 47 19.15 -16.40 -3.09
N LYS A 48 20.02 -16.34 -4.08
CA LYS A 48 19.67 -15.96 -5.46
C LYS A 48 18.72 -16.97 -6.11
N GLU A 49 18.85 -18.25 -5.81
CA GLU A 49 18.00 -19.30 -6.37
C GLU A 49 16.53 -19.05 -6.00
N TYR A 50 16.27 -18.66 -4.73
CA TYR A 50 14.93 -18.35 -4.26
C TYR A 50 14.36 -17.05 -4.83
N ILE A 51 15.20 -16.02 -5.00
CA ILE A 51 14.78 -14.73 -5.59
C ILE A 51 14.50 -14.90 -7.08
N GLY A 52 15.24 -15.77 -7.73
CA GLY A 52 15.27 -16.04 -9.17
C GLY A 52 16.58 -15.57 -9.78
N GLU A 53 17.35 -16.51 -10.32
CA GLU A 53 18.68 -16.22 -10.91
C GLU A 53 18.60 -15.16 -12.00
N ASP A 54 17.64 -15.28 -12.92
CA ASP A 54 17.45 -14.31 -14.01
C ASP A 54 17.18 -12.90 -13.49
N ILE A 55 16.42 -12.78 -12.38
CA ILE A 55 16.14 -11.49 -11.72
C ILE A 55 17.43 -10.92 -11.15
N CYS A 56 18.19 -11.75 -10.43
CA CYS A 56 19.44 -11.34 -9.82
C CYS A 56 20.46 -10.91 -10.87
N ASP A 57 20.62 -11.68 -11.96
CA ASP A 57 21.51 -11.35 -13.08
C ASP A 57 21.15 -10.02 -13.74
N ASN A 58 19.87 -9.74 -13.90
CA ASN A 58 19.41 -8.46 -14.45
C ASN A 58 19.73 -7.29 -13.51
N LEU A 59 19.52 -7.47 -12.20
CA LEU A 59 19.84 -6.45 -11.20
C LEU A 59 21.37 -6.23 -11.10
N GLU A 60 22.19 -7.28 -11.17
CA GLU A 60 23.66 -7.17 -11.20
C GLU A 60 24.17 -6.40 -12.41
N LYS A 61 23.61 -6.65 -13.61
CA LYS A 61 23.93 -5.87 -14.81
C LYS A 61 23.62 -4.38 -14.69
N LEU A 62 22.67 -4.02 -13.81
CA LEU A 62 22.33 -2.63 -13.46
C LEU A 62 23.20 -2.05 -12.33
N GLY A 63 24.15 -2.83 -11.81
CA GLY A 63 25.04 -2.41 -10.72
C GLY A 63 24.45 -2.55 -9.32
N VAL A 64 23.39 -3.34 -9.14
CA VAL A 64 22.83 -3.61 -7.81
C VAL A 64 23.76 -4.54 -7.04
N HIS A 65 24.07 -4.16 -5.80
CA HIS A 65 24.86 -4.98 -4.88
C HIS A 65 23.93 -5.90 -4.08
N PHE A 66 24.39 -7.12 -3.82
CA PHE A 66 23.61 -8.10 -3.06
C PHE A 66 24.18 -8.35 -1.67
N SER A 67 23.31 -8.38 -0.66
CA SER A 67 23.58 -8.86 0.70
C SER A 67 22.55 -9.93 1.02
N LEU A 68 22.93 -11.20 0.95
CA LEU A 68 22.03 -12.35 1.03
C LEU A 68 22.42 -13.32 2.15
N GLY A 69 21.47 -14.16 2.56
CA GLY A 69 21.68 -15.21 3.55
C GLY A 69 21.62 -14.70 5.00
N GLU A 70 22.30 -15.37 5.91
CA GLU A 70 22.16 -15.10 7.36
C GLU A 70 22.54 -13.68 7.77
N ASN A 71 23.56 -13.09 7.13
CA ASN A 71 24.10 -11.77 7.48
C ASN A 71 23.58 -10.65 6.57
N TYR A 72 22.43 -10.83 5.91
CA TYR A 72 21.89 -9.90 4.92
C TYR A 72 21.61 -8.48 5.47
N LEU A 73 21.51 -8.32 6.78
CA LEU A 73 21.25 -7.03 7.43
C LEU A 73 22.54 -6.30 7.87
N ASP A 74 23.72 -6.93 7.81
CA ASP A 74 25.00 -6.35 8.32
C ASP A 74 25.42 -5.10 7.55
N ILE A 75 24.93 -4.94 6.33
CA ILE A 75 25.19 -3.77 5.50
C ILE A 75 24.35 -2.54 5.88
N LEU A 76 23.23 -2.73 6.60
CA LEU A 76 22.26 -1.65 6.87
C LEU A 76 22.84 -0.43 7.60
N PRO A 77 23.79 -0.54 8.54
CA PRO A 77 24.40 0.63 9.15
C PRO A 77 25.05 1.63 8.19
N GLN A 78 25.39 1.19 6.98
CA GLN A 78 26.03 2.00 5.94
C GLN A 78 25.02 2.64 4.97
N MET A 79 23.73 2.36 5.12
CA MET A 79 22.68 2.81 4.20
C MET A 79 22.10 4.16 4.62
N ASP A 80 21.84 5.02 3.65
CA ASP A 80 21.18 6.33 3.85
C ASP A 80 19.65 6.19 3.90
N LEU A 81 19.10 5.23 3.15
CA LEU A 81 17.67 4.96 3.06
C LEU A 81 17.43 3.46 2.93
N ILE A 82 16.43 2.98 3.62
CA ILE A 82 16.07 1.57 3.63
C ILE A 82 14.60 1.42 3.21
N PHE A 83 14.36 0.71 2.11
CA PHE A 83 13.04 0.23 1.73
C PHE A 83 12.84 -1.17 2.32
N ARG A 84 11.84 -1.34 3.17
CA ARG A 84 11.45 -2.66 3.67
C ARG A 84 10.28 -3.21 2.89
N SER A 85 10.21 -4.52 2.71
CA SER A 85 9.02 -5.20 2.22
C SER A 85 7.85 -5.03 3.21
N HIS A 86 6.62 -4.99 2.72
CA HIS A 86 5.42 -4.83 3.55
C HIS A 86 5.25 -5.92 4.62
N GLY A 87 5.70 -7.15 4.33
CA GLY A 87 5.65 -8.27 5.28
C GLY A 87 6.68 -8.19 6.41
N ILE A 88 7.63 -7.25 6.34
CA ILE A 88 8.61 -7.02 7.40
C ILE A 88 8.04 -5.93 8.33
N LEU A 89 7.40 -6.36 9.42
CA LEU A 89 6.70 -5.44 10.31
C LEU A 89 7.62 -4.87 11.40
N PRO A 90 7.51 -3.56 11.72
CA PRO A 90 8.39 -2.92 12.70
C PRO A 90 8.39 -3.57 14.08
N PHE A 91 7.24 -4.02 14.56
CA PHE A 91 7.11 -4.64 15.89
C PHE A 91 7.63 -6.09 15.95
N GLN A 92 7.92 -6.71 14.80
CA GLN A 92 8.49 -8.07 14.70
C GLN A 92 9.98 -8.05 14.35
N ASN A 93 10.56 -6.89 14.07
CA ASN A 93 11.92 -6.76 13.54
C ASN A 93 12.66 -5.63 14.23
N SER A 94 13.44 -5.94 15.27
CA SER A 94 14.19 -4.97 16.09
C SER A 94 15.13 -4.09 15.27
N TRP A 95 15.72 -4.63 14.20
CA TRP A 95 16.65 -3.90 13.33
C TRP A 95 16.04 -2.62 12.73
N ILE A 96 14.70 -2.57 12.55
CA ILE A 96 14.02 -1.35 12.07
C ILE A 96 14.15 -0.23 13.10
N GLY A 97 13.88 -0.53 14.38
CA GLY A 97 14.07 0.41 15.48
C GLY A 97 15.52 0.88 15.58
N GLU A 98 16.48 -0.04 15.52
CA GLU A 98 17.90 0.27 15.52
C GLU A 98 18.34 1.20 14.37
N CYS A 99 17.80 0.98 13.17
CA CYS A 99 18.05 1.87 12.05
C CYS A 99 17.51 3.28 12.31
N ILE A 100 16.29 3.38 12.84
CA ILE A 100 15.67 4.67 13.18
C ILE A 100 16.44 5.39 14.28
N GLU A 101 16.90 4.69 15.31
CA GLU A 101 17.73 5.24 16.39
C GLU A 101 19.08 5.78 15.87
N ARG A 102 19.66 5.15 14.85
CA ARG A 102 20.83 5.65 14.14
C ARG A 102 20.53 6.85 13.21
N GLY A 103 19.28 7.30 13.13
CA GLY A 103 18.86 8.41 12.27
C GLY A 103 18.64 8.03 10.80
N GLN A 104 18.63 6.73 10.49
CA GLN A 104 18.38 6.24 9.14
C GLN A 104 16.88 6.32 8.80
N LYS A 105 16.56 6.52 7.55
CA LYS A 105 15.18 6.53 7.08
C LYS A 105 14.77 5.13 6.65
N VAL A 106 13.70 4.62 7.23
CA VAL A 106 13.08 3.35 6.82
C VAL A 106 11.70 3.65 6.25
N THR A 107 11.41 3.13 5.07
CA THR A 107 10.15 3.38 4.33
C THR A 107 9.71 2.13 3.55
N THR A 108 8.59 2.23 2.87
CA THR A 108 8.10 1.25 1.90
C THR A 108 7.86 1.90 0.54
N GLU A 109 7.78 1.10 -0.52
CA GLU A 109 7.48 1.60 -1.86
C GLU A 109 6.12 2.30 -1.92
N MET A 110 5.12 1.76 -1.19
CA MET A 110 3.76 2.31 -1.15
C MET A 110 3.73 3.68 -0.46
N GLU A 111 4.53 3.85 0.59
CA GLU A 111 4.68 5.14 1.26
C GLU A 111 5.23 6.20 0.31
N VAL A 112 6.25 5.85 -0.46
CA VAL A 112 6.83 6.75 -1.46
C VAL A 112 5.82 7.03 -2.58
N PHE A 113 5.11 5.99 -3.06
CA PHE A 113 4.07 6.17 -4.06
C PHE A 113 2.99 7.16 -3.62
N PHE A 114 2.36 6.95 -2.47
CA PHE A 114 1.32 7.85 -1.96
C PHE A 114 1.81 9.27 -1.74
N LYS A 115 3.07 9.44 -1.32
CA LYS A 115 3.65 10.75 -1.08
C LYS A 115 3.83 11.57 -2.36
N PHE A 116 4.13 10.92 -3.47
CA PHE A 116 4.51 11.60 -4.70
C PHE A 116 3.55 11.38 -5.88
N CYS A 117 2.53 10.54 -5.72
CA CYS A 117 1.53 10.32 -6.76
C CYS A 117 0.76 11.61 -7.07
N PRO A 118 0.78 12.10 -8.33
CA PRO A 118 0.08 13.32 -8.69
C PRO A 118 -1.40 13.08 -9.02
N SER A 119 -1.76 11.82 -9.32
CA SER A 119 -3.11 11.46 -9.73
C SER A 119 -4.03 11.26 -8.54
N LYS A 120 -5.34 11.20 -8.80
CA LYS A 120 -6.31 10.75 -7.80
C LYS A 120 -6.07 9.28 -7.47
N ILE A 121 -6.13 8.97 -6.18
CA ILE A 121 -5.95 7.61 -5.66
C ILE A 121 -7.29 7.09 -5.15
N ILE A 122 -7.70 5.94 -5.69
CA ILE A 122 -8.80 5.12 -5.19
C ILE A 122 -8.18 3.93 -4.48
N ALA A 123 -8.29 3.85 -3.17
CA ALA A 123 -7.72 2.75 -2.39
C ALA A 123 -8.80 1.83 -1.85
N VAL A 124 -8.56 0.53 -1.93
CA VAL A 124 -9.48 -0.52 -1.49
C VAL A 124 -8.83 -1.39 -0.44
N THR A 125 -9.49 -1.56 0.69
CA THR A 125 -9.11 -2.51 1.74
C THR A 125 -10.30 -3.34 2.19
N GLY A 126 -10.07 -4.31 3.05
CA GLY A 126 -11.07 -5.18 3.65
C GLY A 126 -10.51 -6.57 3.95
N SER A 127 -11.29 -7.43 4.57
CA SER A 127 -10.92 -8.84 4.78
C SER A 127 -11.02 -9.60 3.46
N ASN A 128 -12.17 -9.56 2.81
CA ASN A 128 -12.47 -10.25 1.56
C ASN A 128 -12.90 -9.26 0.47
N GLY A 129 -12.82 -9.69 -0.81
CA GLY A 129 -13.32 -8.94 -1.95
C GLY A 129 -12.44 -7.77 -2.43
N LYS A 130 -11.30 -7.49 -1.80
CA LYS A 130 -10.37 -6.42 -2.20
C LYS A 130 -10.00 -6.51 -3.68
N THR A 131 -9.40 -7.62 -4.08
CA THR A 131 -8.89 -7.84 -5.46
C THR A 131 -10.00 -7.73 -6.50
N THR A 132 -11.15 -8.34 -6.24
CA THR A 132 -12.30 -8.25 -7.14
C THR A 132 -12.78 -6.81 -7.30
N THR A 133 -12.96 -6.10 -6.18
CA THR A 133 -13.42 -4.70 -6.17
C THR A 133 -12.42 -3.79 -6.88
N THR A 134 -11.13 -3.90 -6.55
CA THR A 134 -10.06 -3.10 -7.15
C THR A 134 -10.00 -3.32 -8.66
N THR A 135 -10.05 -4.59 -9.09
CA THR A 135 -10.04 -4.95 -10.52
C THR A 135 -11.27 -4.42 -11.26
N LEU A 136 -12.47 -4.54 -10.67
CA LEU A 136 -13.69 -4.02 -11.28
C LEU A 136 -13.68 -2.50 -11.43
N ILE A 137 -13.26 -1.77 -10.38
CA ILE A 137 -13.10 -0.31 -10.44
C ILE A 137 -12.16 0.07 -11.58
N SER A 138 -10.99 -0.58 -11.67
CA SER A 138 -10.02 -0.34 -12.73
C SER A 138 -10.65 -0.53 -14.11
N LYS A 139 -11.30 -1.67 -14.34
CA LYS A 139 -11.93 -1.98 -15.64
C LYS A 139 -13.06 -1.03 -16.03
N PHE A 140 -13.87 -0.58 -15.07
CA PHE A 140 -14.93 0.40 -15.35
C PHE A 140 -14.34 1.76 -15.74
N LEU A 141 -13.28 2.21 -15.09
CA LEU A 141 -12.59 3.46 -15.42
C LEU A 141 -11.89 3.38 -16.78
N GLU A 142 -11.25 2.26 -17.09
CA GLU A 142 -10.64 2.01 -18.40
C GLU A 142 -11.68 2.04 -19.53
N LYS A 143 -12.87 1.44 -19.31
CA LYS A 143 -13.97 1.50 -20.27
C LYS A 143 -14.51 2.92 -20.48
N GLN A 144 -14.33 3.81 -19.50
CA GLN A 144 -14.66 5.23 -19.64
C GLN A 144 -13.54 6.05 -20.30
N GLY A 145 -12.52 5.39 -20.83
CA GLY A 145 -11.38 6.04 -21.50
C GLY A 145 -10.35 6.65 -20.54
N ARG A 146 -10.39 6.29 -19.25
CA ARG A 146 -9.39 6.75 -18.28
C ARG A 146 -8.16 5.87 -18.34
N LYS A 147 -6.98 6.48 -18.23
CA LYS A 147 -5.75 5.73 -18.00
C LYS A 147 -5.64 5.39 -16.52
N VAL A 148 -5.52 4.09 -16.22
CA VAL A 148 -5.53 3.56 -14.86
C VAL A 148 -4.23 2.85 -14.54
N TYR A 149 -3.71 3.12 -13.35
CA TYR A 149 -2.57 2.42 -12.76
C TYR A 149 -3.08 1.54 -11.62
N LEU A 150 -3.08 0.23 -11.84
CA LEU A 150 -3.55 -0.78 -10.89
C LEU A 150 -2.37 -1.42 -10.17
N GLY A 151 -2.37 -1.42 -8.84
CA GLY A 151 -1.29 -2.05 -8.06
C GLY A 151 -1.54 -2.06 -6.55
N GLY A 152 -0.47 -2.17 -5.80
CA GLY A 152 -0.48 -2.29 -4.34
C GLY A 152 -0.23 -3.71 -3.87
N ASN A 153 -1.15 -4.29 -3.08
CA ASN A 153 -1.05 -5.69 -2.64
C ASN A 153 -1.25 -6.71 -3.77
N ILE A 154 -1.65 -6.24 -4.94
CA ILE A 154 -1.84 -7.00 -6.18
C ILE A 154 -1.17 -6.28 -7.34
N GLY A 155 -0.96 -6.99 -8.44
CA GLY A 155 -0.48 -6.40 -9.70
C GLY A 155 0.96 -5.95 -9.62
N LYS A 156 1.21 -4.71 -9.99
CA LYS A 156 2.55 -4.12 -10.11
C LYS A 156 2.91 -3.30 -8.86
N ALA A 157 4.21 -3.19 -8.58
CA ALA A 157 4.72 -2.13 -7.74
C ALA A 157 4.42 -0.77 -8.39
N LEU A 158 3.90 0.17 -7.61
CA LEU A 158 3.46 1.46 -8.14
C LEU A 158 4.53 2.55 -8.06
N MET A 159 5.56 2.41 -7.22
CA MET A 159 6.62 3.41 -7.12
C MET A 159 7.33 3.68 -8.47
N PRO A 160 7.68 2.68 -9.30
CA PRO A 160 8.25 2.92 -10.63
C PRO A 160 7.30 3.68 -11.57
N GLU A 161 5.99 3.51 -11.40
CA GLU A 161 4.99 4.18 -12.22
C GLU A 161 4.93 5.70 -11.99
N LEU A 162 5.57 6.21 -10.91
CA LEU A 162 5.75 7.65 -10.68
C LEU A 162 6.51 8.34 -11.82
N GLU A 163 7.23 7.58 -12.66
CA GLU A 163 7.88 8.11 -13.85
C GLU A 163 6.88 8.61 -14.89
N THR A 164 5.77 7.90 -15.07
CA THR A 164 4.82 8.10 -16.17
C THR A 164 3.45 8.60 -15.76
N ILE A 165 3.04 8.39 -14.49
CA ILE A 165 1.74 8.80 -13.99
C ILE A 165 1.60 10.32 -13.95
N THR A 166 0.44 10.82 -14.38
CA THR A 166 0.10 12.24 -14.43
C THR A 166 -1.12 12.57 -13.56
N GLU A 167 -1.40 13.84 -13.35
CA GLU A 167 -2.58 14.33 -12.62
C GLU A 167 -3.93 13.97 -13.27
N ASN A 168 -3.92 13.67 -14.58
CA ASN A 168 -5.12 13.30 -15.35
C ASN A 168 -5.42 11.80 -15.29
N ASP A 169 -4.48 11.00 -14.77
CA ASP A 169 -4.61 9.55 -14.63
C ASP A 169 -5.34 9.20 -13.32
N ILE A 170 -5.57 7.93 -13.08
CA ILE A 170 -6.15 7.42 -11.83
C ILE A 170 -5.30 6.24 -11.34
N ALA A 171 -4.92 6.27 -10.07
CA ALA A 171 -4.35 5.12 -9.40
C ALA A 171 -5.46 4.35 -8.66
N VAL A 172 -5.55 3.05 -8.90
CA VAL A 172 -6.46 2.14 -8.17
C VAL A 172 -5.60 1.15 -7.39
N VAL A 173 -5.66 1.22 -6.06
CA VAL A 173 -4.67 0.59 -5.18
C VAL A 173 -5.35 -0.36 -4.22
N GLU A 174 -4.93 -1.63 -4.24
CA GLU A 174 -5.30 -2.58 -3.19
C GLU A 174 -4.35 -2.43 -2.00
N LEU A 175 -4.89 -2.28 -0.79
CA LEU A 175 -4.10 -2.16 0.43
C LEU A 175 -4.40 -3.28 1.43
N SER A 176 -3.36 -3.99 1.84
CA SER A 176 -3.40 -4.92 2.96
C SER A 176 -3.39 -4.17 4.30
N SER A 177 -3.75 -4.86 5.40
CA SER A 177 -3.62 -4.30 6.74
C SER A 177 -2.16 -3.99 7.09
N PHE A 178 -1.20 -4.79 6.63
CA PHE A 178 0.23 -4.56 6.85
C PHE A 178 0.76 -3.29 6.18
N GLN A 179 0.29 -2.98 4.99
CA GLN A 179 0.62 -1.72 4.33
C GLN A 179 0.01 -0.54 5.10
N LEU A 180 -1.25 -0.66 5.51
CA LEU A 180 -1.97 0.37 6.23
C LEU A 180 -1.43 0.65 7.63
N LEU A 181 -0.84 -0.34 8.33
CA LEU A 181 -0.20 -0.15 9.64
C LEU A 181 0.84 0.98 9.65
N THR A 182 1.59 1.13 8.57
CA THR A 182 2.64 2.15 8.47
C THR A 182 2.16 3.43 7.81
N MET A 183 1.16 3.34 6.95
CA MET A 183 0.60 4.52 6.28
C MET A 183 -0.06 5.52 7.24
N GLY A 184 -0.55 5.07 8.40
CA GLY A 184 -1.08 5.93 9.45
C GLY A 184 -0.08 6.97 9.96
N ASN A 185 1.20 6.68 9.95
CA ASN A 185 2.26 7.62 10.36
C ASN A 185 2.58 8.67 9.29
N MET A 186 2.14 8.49 8.07
CA MET A 186 2.51 9.34 6.93
C MET A 186 1.52 10.44 6.62
N LYS A 187 0.34 10.42 7.23
CA LYS A 187 -0.76 11.36 6.95
C LYS A 187 -1.14 11.45 5.45
N ASN A 188 -0.81 10.41 4.68
CA ASN A 188 -1.20 10.31 3.28
C ASN A 188 -2.50 9.53 3.19
N THR A 189 -3.45 10.06 2.45
CA THR A 189 -4.79 9.49 2.35
C THR A 189 -5.21 9.38 0.89
N PRO A 190 -5.99 8.36 0.51
CA PRO A 190 -6.58 8.31 -0.83
C PRO A 190 -7.71 9.35 -0.96
N ASP A 191 -7.95 9.80 -2.20
CA ASP A 191 -9.11 10.63 -2.53
C ASP A 191 -10.42 9.87 -2.33
N VAL A 192 -10.39 8.57 -2.62
CA VAL A 192 -11.52 7.66 -2.38
C VAL A 192 -11.02 6.44 -1.62
N ALA A 193 -11.57 6.20 -0.44
CA ALA A 193 -11.33 5.00 0.36
C ALA A 193 -12.52 4.04 0.26
N VAL A 194 -12.26 2.76 0.03
CA VAL A 194 -13.28 1.72 0.00
C VAL A 194 -12.91 0.64 1.01
N VAL A 195 -13.82 0.35 1.95
CA VAL A 195 -13.69 -0.78 2.88
C VAL A 195 -14.78 -1.79 2.55
N THR A 196 -14.38 -2.93 1.99
CA THR A 196 -15.33 -3.95 1.50
C THR A 196 -16.06 -4.66 2.63
N ASN A 197 -15.31 -5.13 3.61
CA ASN A 197 -15.80 -5.77 4.83
C ASN A 197 -14.66 -5.90 5.86
N ILE A 198 -15.03 -6.16 7.10
CA ILE A 198 -14.10 -6.57 8.16
C ILE A 198 -14.67 -7.81 8.82
N GLU A 199 -13.93 -8.88 8.75
CA GLU A 199 -14.26 -10.17 9.33
C GLU A 199 -13.13 -10.66 10.23
N CYS A 200 -13.43 -11.54 11.17
CA CYS A 200 -12.46 -12.18 12.07
C CYS A 200 -11.55 -13.17 11.33
N THR A 201 -10.88 -12.75 10.28
CA THR A 201 -9.92 -13.55 9.52
C THR A 201 -8.49 -13.03 9.75
N HIS A 202 -7.49 -13.90 9.63
CA HIS A 202 -6.07 -13.55 9.76
C HIS A 202 -5.58 -13.21 11.19
N GLN A 203 -6.10 -13.91 12.21
CA GLN A 203 -5.61 -13.77 13.60
C GLN A 203 -4.14 -14.22 13.76
N ASP A 204 -3.59 -14.95 12.80
CA ASP A 204 -2.22 -15.49 12.85
C ASP A 204 -1.13 -14.43 12.66
N HIS A 205 -1.48 -13.21 12.22
CA HIS A 205 -0.52 -12.18 11.82
C HIS A 205 -0.68 -10.84 12.55
N HIS A 206 -1.78 -10.62 13.23
CA HIS A 206 -2.02 -9.44 14.08
C HIS A 206 -2.05 -9.87 15.56
N VAL A 207 -1.62 -8.99 16.44
CA VAL A 207 -1.61 -9.26 17.89
C VAL A 207 -3.03 -9.53 18.40
N ASN A 208 -4.01 -8.84 17.83
CA ASN A 208 -5.42 -9.03 18.09
C ASN A 208 -6.29 -8.41 16.97
N LEU A 209 -7.60 -8.59 17.08
CA LEU A 209 -8.55 -8.06 16.11
C LEU A 209 -8.65 -6.53 16.15
N ASP A 210 -8.43 -5.91 17.30
CA ASP A 210 -8.45 -4.44 17.44
C ASP A 210 -7.35 -3.80 16.59
N GLU A 211 -6.12 -4.35 16.65
CA GLU A 211 -5.01 -3.91 15.80
C GLU A 211 -5.32 -4.06 14.30
N TYR A 212 -5.96 -5.17 13.92
CA TYR A 212 -6.36 -5.40 12.54
C TYR A 212 -7.39 -4.38 12.03
N VAL A 213 -8.39 -4.06 12.85
CA VAL A 213 -9.38 -3.03 12.54
C VAL A 213 -8.73 -1.67 12.46
N ASP A 214 -7.89 -1.31 13.46
CA ASP A 214 -7.20 -0.03 13.51
C ASP A 214 -6.23 0.13 12.33
N ALA A 215 -5.54 -0.94 11.93
CA ALA A 215 -4.74 -0.92 10.71
C ALA A 215 -5.57 -0.53 9.49
N LYS A 216 -6.75 -1.13 9.31
CA LYS A 216 -7.62 -0.79 8.17
C LYS A 216 -8.22 0.60 8.25
N ARG A 217 -8.48 1.12 9.45
CA ARG A 217 -8.94 2.50 9.67
C ARG A 217 -7.97 3.55 9.15
N ASN A 218 -6.66 3.23 9.10
CA ASN A 218 -5.65 4.14 8.58
C ASN A 218 -5.91 4.57 7.12
N ILE A 219 -6.73 3.85 6.36
CA ILE A 219 -7.11 4.23 5.00
C ILE A 219 -7.91 5.54 4.94
N LEU A 220 -8.58 5.92 6.05
CA LEU A 220 -9.52 7.06 6.08
C LEU A 220 -9.26 8.08 7.19
N ILE A 221 -8.47 7.79 8.23
CA ILE A 221 -8.31 8.70 9.38
C ILE A 221 -7.71 10.07 9.03
N TYR A 222 -6.97 10.19 7.93
CA TYR A 222 -6.39 11.45 7.47
C TYR A 222 -7.13 12.07 6.29
N GLN A 223 -8.27 11.50 5.86
CA GLN A 223 -9.13 12.10 4.85
C GLN A 223 -9.67 13.46 5.33
N ASN A 224 -10.00 14.32 4.40
CA ASN A 224 -10.62 15.63 4.62
C ASN A 224 -11.99 15.71 3.91
N GLU A 225 -12.64 16.86 3.97
CA GLU A 225 -13.97 17.10 3.40
C GLU A 225 -14.06 16.89 1.87
N ASN A 226 -12.94 16.92 1.17
CA ASN A 226 -12.91 16.70 -0.29
C ASN A 226 -12.82 15.23 -0.67
N CYS A 227 -12.49 14.36 0.29
CA CYS A 227 -12.37 12.94 0.08
C CYS A 227 -13.74 12.24 0.07
N LYS A 228 -13.75 10.99 -0.40
CA LYS A 228 -14.93 10.12 -0.40
C LYS A 228 -14.60 8.81 0.29
N THR A 229 -15.57 8.28 1.02
CA THR A 229 -15.45 6.97 1.69
C THR A 229 -16.63 6.11 1.31
N VAL A 230 -16.37 4.85 1.00
CA VAL A 230 -17.38 3.82 0.74
C VAL A 230 -17.23 2.74 1.81
N LEU A 231 -18.25 2.55 2.63
CA LEU A 231 -18.30 1.53 3.68
C LEU A 231 -19.41 0.52 3.43
N ASN A 232 -19.19 -0.71 3.85
CA ASN A 232 -20.20 -1.76 3.84
C ASN A 232 -21.09 -1.59 5.08
N ALA A 233 -22.37 -1.24 4.86
CA ALA A 233 -23.34 -1.04 5.93
C ALA A 233 -23.82 -2.36 6.56
N ASP A 234 -23.58 -3.49 5.89
CA ASP A 234 -23.92 -4.83 6.42
C ASP A 234 -22.82 -5.40 7.34
N CYS A 235 -21.68 -4.74 7.39
CA CYS A 235 -20.55 -5.17 8.19
C CYS A 235 -20.79 -4.75 9.64
N ASP A 236 -20.92 -5.73 10.51
CA ASP A 236 -20.94 -5.49 11.95
C ASP A 236 -19.48 -5.40 12.42
N TYR A 237 -19.03 -4.18 12.66
CA TYR A 237 -17.71 -3.93 13.24
C TYR A 237 -17.66 -4.26 14.74
N SER A 238 -18.78 -4.65 15.34
CA SER A 238 -18.83 -5.17 16.70
C SER A 238 -18.69 -6.69 16.68
N ILE A 239 -17.57 -7.21 17.17
CA ILE A 239 -17.37 -8.65 17.31
C ILE A 239 -17.27 -9.00 18.80
N GLY A 240 -18.26 -9.76 19.29
CA GLY A 240 -18.38 -10.10 20.69
C GLY A 240 -18.84 -8.91 21.55
N ASN A 241 -18.40 -8.86 22.82
CA ASN A 241 -18.74 -7.78 23.76
C ASN A 241 -17.87 -6.50 23.59
N ARG A 242 -17.07 -6.41 22.53
CA ARG A 242 -16.21 -5.25 22.25
C ARG A 242 -16.87 -4.39 21.19
N VAL A 243 -17.11 -3.14 21.52
CA VAL A 243 -17.52 -2.13 20.57
C VAL A 243 -16.25 -1.74 19.81
N TYR A 244 -16.08 -2.26 18.58
CA TYR A 244 -15.12 -1.67 17.66
C TYR A 244 -15.60 -0.28 17.31
N HIS A 245 -14.69 0.67 17.28
CA HIS A 245 -15.04 2.00 16.84
C HIS A 245 -15.65 1.92 15.44
N ASP A 246 -16.88 2.33 15.32
CA ASP A 246 -17.58 2.38 14.05
C ASP A 246 -16.81 3.32 13.10
N MET A 247 -16.30 2.77 12.00
CA MET A 247 -15.50 3.53 11.04
C MET A 247 -16.22 4.75 10.47
N ARG A 248 -17.56 4.81 10.55
CA ARG A 248 -18.35 5.97 10.15
C ARG A 248 -17.96 7.23 10.91
N PHE A 249 -17.51 7.11 12.15
CA PHE A 249 -17.07 8.26 12.96
C PHE A 249 -15.74 8.87 12.49
N ASP A 250 -14.95 8.12 11.73
CA ASP A 250 -13.69 8.62 11.18
C ASP A 250 -13.85 9.29 9.80
N VAL A 251 -15.05 9.21 9.21
CA VAL A 251 -15.33 9.77 7.89
C VAL A 251 -15.53 11.28 7.99
N ARG A 252 -14.60 12.04 7.43
CA ARG A 252 -14.64 13.51 7.39
C ARG A 252 -15.22 14.06 6.09
N GLY A 253 -15.13 13.27 5.02
CA GLY A 253 -15.61 13.61 3.68
C GLY A 253 -17.02 13.07 3.41
N LYS A 254 -17.29 12.78 2.15
CA LYS A 254 -18.57 12.24 1.72
C LYS A 254 -18.61 10.73 1.96
N LEU A 255 -19.57 10.28 2.77
CA LEU A 255 -19.84 8.86 2.99
C LEU A 255 -20.85 8.35 1.96
N ALA A 256 -20.52 7.24 1.32
CA ALA A 256 -21.46 6.38 0.62
C ALA A 256 -21.43 4.97 1.26
N GLN A 257 -22.53 4.25 1.21
CA GLN A 257 -22.66 2.94 1.80
C GLN A 257 -23.08 1.89 0.78
N LEU A 258 -22.67 0.66 1.00
CA LEU A 258 -23.12 -0.51 0.26
C LEU A 258 -23.91 -1.41 1.20
N SER A 259 -25.02 -1.99 0.74
CA SER A 259 -25.78 -2.98 1.49
C SER A 259 -26.47 -3.99 0.57
N ILE A 260 -26.47 -5.25 0.98
CA ILE A 260 -27.33 -6.29 0.38
C ILE A 260 -28.49 -6.66 1.29
N LYS A 261 -28.56 -6.11 2.51
CA LYS A 261 -29.55 -6.47 3.54
C LYS A 261 -30.62 -5.41 3.74
N HIS A 262 -30.31 -4.13 3.50
CA HIS A 262 -31.23 -3.04 3.78
C HIS A 262 -30.93 -1.81 2.91
N LYS A 263 -31.94 -0.94 2.81
CA LYS A 263 -31.79 0.34 2.10
C LYS A 263 -30.77 1.26 2.78
N VAL A 264 -29.98 1.94 1.97
CA VAL A 264 -29.07 3.02 2.40
C VAL A 264 -29.48 4.36 1.79
N ASP A 265 -29.23 5.47 2.48
CA ASP A 265 -29.66 6.81 2.05
C ASP A 265 -28.72 7.40 1.00
N ASN A 266 -27.44 7.02 1.01
CA ASN A 266 -26.44 7.46 0.05
C ASN A 266 -25.54 6.28 -0.32
N GLY A 267 -25.62 5.84 -1.57
CA GLY A 267 -24.82 4.72 -2.08
C GLY A 267 -25.63 3.70 -2.85
N CYS A 268 -25.30 2.42 -2.69
CA CYS A 268 -25.94 1.33 -3.42
C CYS A 268 -26.51 0.29 -2.45
N TYR A 269 -27.70 -0.22 -2.75
CA TYR A 269 -28.25 -1.36 -2.01
C TYR A 269 -29.01 -2.31 -2.92
N MET A 270 -29.17 -3.55 -2.47
CA MET A 270 -30.01 -4.54 -3.14
C MET A 270 -31.43 -4.48 -2.55
N ASN A 271 -32.44 -4.33 -3.43
CA ASN A 271 -33.83 -4.36 -2.99
C ASN A 271 -34.35 -5.81 -2.87
N ASP A 272 -35.59 -5.97 -2.40
CA ASP A 272 -36.24 -7.28 -2.21
C ASP A 272 -36.41 -8.09 -3.52
N LYS A 273 -36.27 -7.45 -4.68
CA LYS A 273 -36.33 -8.10 -6.00
C LYS A 273 -34.95 -8.53 -6.51
N GLY A 274 -33.88 -8.30 -5.73
CA GLY A 274 -32.50 -8.57 -6.13
C GLY A 274 -31.92 -7.54 -7.12
N GLU A 275 -32.56 -6.38 -7.26
CA GLU A 275 -32.08 -5.30 -8.12
C GLU A 275 -31.13 -4.39 -7.34
N ILE A 276 -30.06 -3.92 -7.99
CA ILE A 276 -29.13 -2.94 -7.41
C ILE A 276 -29.71 -1.54 -7.62
N ILE A 277 -29.99 -0.86 -6.53
CA ILE A 277 -30.50 0.52 -6.50
C ILE A 277 -29.37 1.46 -6.09
N TYR A 278 -29.22 2.55 -6.80
CA TYR A 278 -28.31 3.65 -6.45
C TYR A 278 -29.12 4.87 -6.00
N ASN A 279 -28.77 5.40 -4.84
CA ASN A 279 -29.36 6.64 -4.27
C ASN A 279 -28.34 7.78 -4.26
#